data_467115d60bb02d8d7d62b96df9959050
#
_entry.id   467115d60bb02d8d7d62b96df9959050
#
_cell.length_a   1.000
_cell.length_b   1.000
_cell.length_c   1.000
_cell.angle_alpha   90.00
_cell.angle_beta   90.00
_cell.angle_gamma   90.00
#
_symmetry.space_group_name_H-M   'P 1'
#
loop_
_entity.id
_entity.type
_entity.pdbx_description
1 polymer ?
#
loop_
_entity_poly.entity_id
_entity_poly.type
_entity_poly.pdbx_seq_one_letter_code
_entity_poly.pdbx_strand_id
1 'polypeptide(L)'
;MDRILQTLSLQVTEARDLESLTRPLLEMLETVTGLESTYLTEIDLGHDIQHIRYAHNTAELQIPEGGSVAWGDALCRRALDEGRFYTDDVASCWGDSQAARALGIRTYLSCPVLTPSGSLYGTLCAASAEHKPLVAGSDHLLAFFSRLIAELVEREQLLLQLQRANKELSSQALSDPLTGLPNRRALMHELNRLFSLAERVEHPLLLAFIDLDGFKAINDTHGHAAGDLLLQTVARALSSVLRDGDLLARVGGDEFVAVGVGPLCGEETLAAAVQGFQRRLGECSQVQLPLPSRVLHYPGASVGVVAIEPANTSIDEALRLADASMYAVKRLRRTQI
;
A
#
# COMPACT_ATOMS: atom_id res chain seq x y z
N MET A 1 16.08 -31.41 28.00
CA MET A 1 14.72 -30.83 27.99
C MET A 1 14.74 -29.35 28.42
N ASP A 2 15.20 -28.99 29.61
CA ASP A 2 15.16 -27.61 30.12
C ASP A 2 15.93 -26.57 29.28
N ARG A 3 17.07 -26.96 28.70
CA ARG A 3 17.87 -26.06 27.86
C ARG A 3 17.18 -25.72 26.55
N ILE A 4 16.49 -26.70 25.95
CA ILE A 4 15.69 -26.51 24.72
C ILE A 4 14.52 -25.58 25.01
N LEU A 5 13.80 -25.77 26.11
CA LEU A 5 12.68 -24.95 26.50
C LEU A 5 13.09 -23.51 26.85
N GLN A 6 14.24 -23.30 27.48
CA GLN A 6 14.78 -21.97 27.76
C GLN A 6 15.16 -21.23 26.47
N THR A 7 15.84 -21.91 25.54
CA THR A 7 16.21 -21.32 24.25
C THR A 7 14.98 -20.97 23.42
N LEU A 8 13.97 -21.87 23.36
CA LEU A 8 12.68 -21.63 22.73
C LEU A 8 11.97 -20.39 23.29
N SER A 9 11.88 -20.30 24.61
CA SER A 9 11.19 -19.19 25.26
C SER A 9 11.82 -17.84 24.91
N LEU A 10 13.14 -17.75 24.87
CA LEU A 10 13.83 -16.53 24.49
C LEU A 10 13.64 -16.20 23.01
N GLN A 11 13.84 -17.17 22.12
CA GLN A 11 13.75 -16.95 20.67
C GLN A 11 12.33 -16.62 20.20
N VAL A 12 11.31 -17.27 20.74
CA VAL A 12 9.90 -16.96 20.44
C VAL A 12 9.52 -15.55 20.94
N THR A 13 10.05 -15.12 22.09
CA THR A 13 9.77 -13.81 22.66
C THR A 13 10.47 -12.68 21.88
N GLU A 14 11.64 -12.95 21.30
CA GLU A 14 12.43 -11.98 20.55
C GLU A 14 12.10 -11.92 19.04
N ALA A 15 11.40 -12.94 18.53
CA ALA A 15 11.05 -13.04 17.12
C ALA A 15 10.13 -11.88 16.69
N ARG A 16 10.55 -11.15 15.65
CA ARG A 16 9.82 -9.99 15.11
C ARG A 16 9.15 -10.29 13.78
N ASP A 17 9.66 -11.27 13.05
CA ASP A 17 9.23 -11.67 11.72
C ASP A 17 9.35 -13.19 11.54
N LEU A 18 8.82 -13.68 10.42
CA LEU A 18 8.79 -15.12 10.11
C LEU A 18 10.20 -15.72 10.04
N GLU A 19 11.19 -15.00 9.53
CA GLU A 19 12.56 -15.48 9.41
C GLU A 19 13.21 -15.69 10.77
N SER A 20 13.17 -14.67 11.64
CA SER A 20 13.77 -14.69 12.97
C SER A 20 13.17 -15.74 13.89
N LEU A 21 11.90 -16.13 13.68
CA LEU A 21 11.27 -17.26 14.36
C LEU A 21 11.70 -18.58 13.74
N THR A 22 11.65 -18.71 12.41
CA THR A 22 11.76 -20.01 11.72
C THR A 22 13.17 -20.58 11.79
N ARG A 23 14.21 -19.76 11.58
CA ARG A 23 15.60 -20.28 11.53
C ARG A 23 16.01 -21.03 12.79
N PRO A 24 15.82 -20.49 14.01
CA PRO A 24 16.12 -21.25 15.23
C PRO A 24 15.27 -22.52 15.41
N LEU A 25 14.01 -22.48 14.96
CA LEU A 25 13.14 -23.66 15.03
C LEU A 25 13.62 -24.78 14.09
N LEU A 26 14.16 -24.45 12.92
CA LEU A 26 14.76 -25.40 12.00
C LEU A 26 16.02 -26.06 12.60
N GLU A 27 16.92 -25.28 13.21
CA GLU A 27 18.11 -25.80 13.91
C GLU A 27 17.73 -26.74 15.05
N MET A 28 16.71 -26.39 15.83
CA MET A 28 16.22 -27.24 16.92
C MET A 28 15.55 -28.53 16.39
N LEU A 29 14.81 -28.41 15.28
CA LEU A 29 14.17 -29.55 14.65
C LEU A 29 15.20 -30.54 14.14
N GLU A 30 16.30 -30.11 13.54
CA GLU A 30 17.44 -30.93 13.15
C GLU A 30 18.03 -31.66 14.36
N THR A 31 18.33 -30.93 15.43
CA THR A 31 18.91 -31.50 16.67
C THR A 31 18.01 -32.59 17.27
N VAL A 32 16.69 -32.43 17.25
CA VAL A 32 15.75 -33.37 17.86
C VAL A 32 15.44 -34.56 16.96
N THR A 33 15.26 -34.32 15.67
CA THR A 33 14.91 -35.38 14.71
C THR A 33 16.13 -36.16 14.23
N GLY A 34 17.32 -35.56 14.27
CA GLY A 34 18.54 -36.10 13.66
C GLY A 34 18.46 -36.16 12.13
N LEU A 35 17.48 -35.47 11.52
CA LEU A 35 17.33 -35.35 10.07
C LEU A 35 18.10 -34.16 9.58
N GLU A 36 19.03 -34.35 8.66
CA GLU A 36 20.09 -33.42 8.27
C GLU A 36 19.62 -32.15 7.53
N SER A 37 18.40 -32.15 7.02
CA SER A 37 17.81 -31.01 6.34
C SER A 37 16.44 -30.71 6.90
N THR A 38 16.25 -29.53 7.44
CA THR A 38 14.96 -29.02 7.92
C THR A 38 14.58 -27.76 7.18
N TYR A 39 13.32 -27.61 6.83
CA TYR A 39 12.91 -26.49 5.99
C TYR A 39 11.42 -26.14 6.13
N LEU A 40 11.13 -24.85 5.93
CA LEU A 40 9.77 -24.32 5.81
C LEU A 40 9.47 -24.04 4.34
N THR A 41 8.31 -24.48 3.91
CA THR A 41 7.79 -24.18 2.57
C THR A 41 6.59 -23.26 2.62
N GLU A 42 6.35 -22.58 1.53
CA GLU A 42 5.15 -21.81 1.24
C GLU A 42 4.49 -22.37 -0.03
N ILE A 43 3.16 -22.52 -0.02
CA ILE A 43 2.41 -23.11 -1.13
C ILE A 43 1.62 -22.01 -1.82
N ASP A 44 1.88 -21.80 -3.10
CA ASP A 44 1.08 -20.96 -3.99
C ASP A 44 0.14 -21.85 -4.81
N LEU A 45 -1.09 -22.00 -4.31
CA LEU A 45 -2.14 -22.78 -5.00
C LEU A 45 -2.60 -22.12 -6.30
N GLY A 46 -2.43 -20.80 -6.46
CA GLY A 46 -2.82 -20.08 -7.68
C GLY A 46 -1.90 -20.40 -8.86
N HIS A 47 -0.63 -20.66 -8.60
CA HIS A 47 0.37 -21.00 -9.59
C HIS A 47 0.79 -22.49 -9.57
N ASP A 48 0.22 -23.31 -8.70
CA ASP A 48 0.54 -24.72 -8.48
C ASP A 48 2.03 -24.96 -8.18
N ILE A 49 2.61 -24.10 -7.31
CA ILE A 49 4.02 -24.10 -6.95
C ILE A 49 4.19 -24.15 -5.44
N GLN A 50 5.20 -24.90 -4.98
CA GLN A 50 5.71 -24.88 -3.62
C GLN A 50 7.08 -24.21 -3.62
N HIS A 51 7.27 -23.20 -2.77
CA HIS A 51 8.53 -22.50 -2.57
C HIS A 51 9.20 -22.92 -1.28
N ILE A 52 10.51 -23.14 -1.29
CA ILE A 52 11.31 -23.36 -0.09
C ILE A 52 11.70 -21.98 0.47
N ARG A 53 11.05 -21.59 1.57
CA ARG A 53 11.26 -20.24 2.15
C ARG A 53 12.53 -20.14 2.98
N TYR A 54 12.73 -21.12 3.86
CA TYR A 54 13.92 -21.21 4.73
C TYR A 54 14.36 -22.64 4.81
N ALA A 55 15.66 -22.88 4.79
CA ALA A 55 16.25 -24.20 4.93
C ALA A 55 17.47 -24.16 5.86
N HIS A 56 17.64 -25.22 6.64
CA HIS A 56 18.80 -25.50 7.47
C HIS A 56 19.34 -26.87 7.10
N ASN A 57 20.56 -26.93 6.57
CA ASN A 57 21.21 -28.13 6.05
C ASN A 57 22.52 -28.35 6.79
N THR A 58 22.74 -29.56 7.34
CA THR A 58 23.90 -29.85 8.16
C THR A 58 24.82 -30.94 7.58
N ALA A 59 24.39 -31.67 6.54
CA ALA A 59 25.17 -32.75 5.92
C ALA A 59 25.06 -32.75 4.38
N GLU A 60 25.08 -33.95 3.74
CA GLU A 60 25.11 -34.04 2.28
C GLU A 60 23.83 -33.63 1.58
N LEU A 61 22.67 -33.88 2.20
CA LEU A 61 21.39 -33.44 1.65
C LEU A 61 21.26 -31.93 1.75
N GLN A 62 21.22 -31.28 0.59
CA GLN A 62 21.10 -29.83 0.49
C GLN A 62 19.76 -29.45 -0.12
N ILE A 63 18.81 -29.05 0.71
CA ILE A 63 17.53 -28.47 0.25
C ILE A 63 17.78 -27.01 -0.11
N PRO A 64 17.56 -26.61 -1.39
CA PRO A 64 17.93 -25.27 -1.85
C PRO A 64 16.94 -24.21 -1.35
N GLU A 65 17.37 -23.35 -0.44
CA GLU A 65 16.59 -22.18 -0.02
C GLU A 65 16.30 -21.27 -1.23
N GLY A 66 15.07 -20.75 -1.35
CA GLY A 66 14.61 -19.99 -2.50
C GLY A 66 14.24 -20.86 -3.72
N GLY A 67 14.46 -22.16 -3.65
CA GLY A 67 14.07 -23.12 -4.70
C GLY A 67 12.55 -23.30 -4.75
N SER A 68 12.08 -23.83 -5.89
CA SER A 68 10.67 -24.07 -6.13
C SER A 68 10.45 -25.44 -6.75
N VAL A 69 9.34 -26.09 -6.41
CA VAL A 69 8.91 -27.39 -6.93
C VAL A 69 7.47 -27.29 -7.37
N ALA A 70 7.11 -27.93 -8.50
CA ALA A 70 5.72 -28.05 -8.88
C ALA A 70 4.93 -28.73 -7.75
N TRP A 71 3.83 -28.13 -7.32
CA TRP A 71 3.04 -28.65 -6.19
C TRP A 71 2.60 -30.09 -6.42
N GLY A 72 2.29 -30.44 -7.68
CA GLY A 72 1.93 -31.80 -8.08
C GLY A 72 3.02 -32.87 -7.84
N ASP A 73 4.33 -32.47 -7.85
CA ASP A 73 5.45 -33.38 -7.58
C ASP A 73 6.00 -33.29 -6.15
N ALA A 74 5.50 -32.36 -5.35
CA ALA A 74 5.98 -32.10 -4.00
C ALA A 74 5.65 -33.26 -3.05
N LEU A 75 6.64 -33.72 -2.24
CA LEU A 75 6.42 -34.69 -1.20
C LEU A 75 5.38 -34.24 -0.17
N CYS A 76 5.34 -32.95 0.10
CA CYS A 76 4.39 -32.34 1.02
C CYS A 76 2.94 -32.57 0.58
N ARG A 77 2.64 -32.44 -0.73
CA ARG A 77 1.31 -32.74 -1.26
C ARG A 77 0.92 -34.19 -1.06
N ARG A 78 1.84 -35.10 -1.40
CA ARG A 78 1.60 -36.54 -1.24
C ARG A 78 1.35 -36.92 0.22
N ALA A 79 2.15 -36.34 1.13
CA ALA A 79 1.97 -36.53 2.57
C ALA A 79 0.59 -36.06 3.06
N LEU A 80 0.11 -34.91 2.55
CA LEU A 80 -1.20 -34.37 2.87
C LEU A 80 -2.33 -35.21 2.29
N ASP A 81 -2.24 -35.61 1.02
CA ASP A 81 -3.27 -36.39 0.31
C ASP A 81 -3.45 -37.77 0.91
N GLU A 82 -2.35 -38.41 1.37
CA GLU A 82 -2.35 -39.73 1.97
C GLU A 82 -2.51 -39.72 3.51
N GLY A 83 -2.37 -38.56 4.16
CA GLY A 83 -2.29 -38.46 5.60
C GLY A 83 -1.04 -39.16 6.21
N ARG A 84 0.02 -39.31 5.41
CA ARG A 84 1.28 -39.95 5.78
C ARG A 84 2.36 -38.88 5.98
N PHE A 85 2.56 -38.46 7.19
CA PHE A 85 3.48 -37.39 7.52
C PHE A 85 4.92 -37.84 7.82
N TYR A 86 5.17 -39.12 7.88
CA TYR A 86 6.50 -39.70 8.04
C TYR A 86 6.68 -40.94 7.16
N THR A 87 7.87 -41.09 6.59
CA THR A 87 8.39 -42.32 6.00
C THR A 87 9.92 -42.36 6.08
N ASP A 88 10.49 -43.49 6.34
CA ASP A 88 11.94 -43.76 6.25
C ASP A 88 12.34 -44.40 4.91
N ASP A 89 11.37 -44.62 4.02
CA ASP A 89 11.59 -45.14 2.68
C ASP A 89 10.71 -44.37 1.65
N VAL A 90 11.17 -43.18 1.29
CA VAL A 90 10.51 -42.35 0.27
C VAL A 90 10.43 -43.05 -1.09
N ALA A 91 11.45 -43.87 -1.43
CA ALA A 91 11.49 -44.57 -2.70
C ALA A 91 10.35 -45.60 -2.84
N SER A 92 10.01 -46.30 -1.78
CA SER A 92 8.90 -47.26 -1.76
C SER A 92 7.53 -46.57 -1.74
N CYS A 93 7.42 -45.44 -1.04
CA CYS A 93 6.14 -44.71 -0.92
C CYS A 93 5.86 -43.82 -2.13
N TRP A 94 6.86 -43.03 -2.54
CA TRP A 94 6.74 -41.94 -3.51
C TRP A 94 7.91 -41.89 -4.50
N GLY A 95 8.35 -43.06 -4.95
CA GLY A 95 9.52 -43.23 -5.84
C GLY A 95 9.34 -42.62 -7.23
N ASP A 96 8.16 -42.17 -7.61
CA ASP A 96 7.86 -41.44 -8.84
C ASP A 96 8.14 -39.94 -8.73
N SER A 97 8.29 -39.36 -7.51
CA SER A 97 8.65 -37.96 -7.33
C SER A 97 10.02 -37.65 -7.93
N GLN A 98 10.05 -36.73 -8.91
CA GLN A 98 11.31 -36.32 -9.55
C GLN A 98 12.15 -35.47 -8.60
N ALA A 99 11.49 -34.56 -7.84
CA ALA A 99 12.16 -33.72 -6.86
C ALA A 99 12.86 -34.53 -5.76
N ALA A 100 12.18 -35.55 -5.21
CA ALA A 100 12.76 -36.41 -4.17
C ALA A 100 13.95 -37.22 -4.67
N ARG A 101 13.86 -37.77 -5.91
CA ARG A 101 14.98 -38.49 -6.56
C ARG A 101 16.16 -37.61 -6.84
N ALA A 102 15.93 -36.41 -7.37
CA ALA A 102 16.99 -35.45 -7.70
C ALA A 102 17.78 -35.03 -6.46
N LEU A 103 17.12 -34.88 -5.31
CA LEU A 103 17.73 -34.53 -4.02
C LEU A 103 18.23 -35.75 -3.23
N GLY A 104 17.89 -36.96 -3.62
CA GLY A 104 18.31 -38.18 -2.90
C GLY A 104 17.62 -38.38 -1.57
N ILE A 105 16.41 -37.89 -1.37
CA ILE A 105 15.67 -37.99 -0.12
C ILE A 105 15.23 -39.44 0.12
N ARG A 106 15.61 -40.01 1.27
CA ARG A 106 15.19 -41.33 1.72
C ARG A 106 14.24 -41.28 2.90
N THR A 107 14.52 -40.45 3.90
CA THR A 107 13.64 -40.23 5.04
C THR A 107 12.99 -38.89 4.92
N TYR A 108 11.70 -38.81 5.20
CA TYR A 108 10.91 -37.59 5.12
C TYR A 108 9.92 -37.51 6.28
N LEU A 109 9.87 -36.35 6.92
CA LEU A 109 8.92 -35.97 7.96
C LEU A 109 8.34 -34.59 7.63
N SER A 110 7.03 -34.42 7.76
CA SER A 110 6.39 -33.13 7.52
C SER A 110 5.20 -32.87 8.42
N CYS A 111 4.86 -31.62 8.58
CA CYS A 111 3.63 -31.16 9.23
C CYS A 111 3.06 -29.98 8.48
N PRO A 112 1.76 -29.94 8.17
CA PRO A 112 1.14 -28.80 7.54
C PRO A 112 1.16 -27.59 8.48
N VAL A 113 1.45 -26.40 7.92
CA VAL A 113 1.33 -25.12 8.58
C VAL A 113 -0.05 -24.55 8.24
N LEU A 114 -1.00 -24.83 9.12
CA LEU A 114 -2.38 -24.36 8.99
C LEU A 114 -2.59 -23.15 9.88
N THR A 115 -2.96 -22.03 9.28
CA THR A 115 -3.28 -20.82 10.05
C THR A 115 -4.51 -21.03 10.92
N PRO A 116 -4.71 -20.29 12.01
CA PRO A 116 -5.92 -20.34 12.83
C PRO A 116 -7.22 -20.18 12.03
N SER A 117 -7.19 -19.44 10.91
CA SER A 117 -8.32 -19.33 9.96
C SER A 117 -8.58 -20.60 9.14
N GLY A 118 -7.71 -21.62 9.24
CA GLY A 118 -7.82 -22.90 8.52
C GLY A 118 -7.17 -22.90 7.14
N SER A 119 -6.49 -21.85 6.74
CA SER A 119 -5.79 -21.78 5.45
C SER A 119 -4.45 -22.52 5.52
N LEU A 120 -4.13 -23.30 4.49
CA LEU A 120 -2.82 -23.94 4.35
C LEU A 120 -1.81 -22.91 3.84
N TYR A 121 -0.85 -22.54 4.68
CA TYR A 121 0.26 -21.67 4.28
C TYR A 121 1.36 -22.47 3.57
N GLY A 122 1.74 -23.60 4.14
CA GLY A 122 2.84 -24.42 3.66
C GLY A 122 3.05 -25.65 4.52
N THR A 123 4.28 -26.12 4.56
CA THR A 123 4.66 -27.28 5.39
C THR A 123 6.00 -27.03 6.08
N LEU A 124 6.11 -27.46 7.31
CA LEU A 124 7.37 -27.59 8.04
C LEU A 124 7.87 -29.03 7.87
N CYS A 125 9.09 -29.19 7.37
CA CYS A 125 9.62 -30.45 6.91
C CYS A 125 10.99 -30.75 7.49
N ALA A 126 11.31 -32.05 7.57
CA ALA A 126 12.65 -32.54 7.84
C ALA A 126 12.93 -33.74 6.92
N ALA A 127 14.16 -33.85 6.41
CA ALA A 127 14.55 -34.89 5.45
C ALA A 127 15.98 -35.38 5.68
N SER A 128 16.27 -36.59 5.21
CA SER A 128 17.61 -37.17 5.21
C SER A 128 17.86 -38.01 3.95
N ALA A 129 19.11 -38.06 3.50
CA ALA A 129 19.58 -39.00 2.47
C ALA A 129 19.78 -40.41 3.00
N GLU A 130 19.66 -40.62 4.30
CA GLU A 130 19.77 -41.92 4.95
C GLU A 130 18.41 -42.44 5.42
N HIS A 131 18.28 -43.76 5.66
CA HIS A 131 17.14 -44.35 6.34
C HIS A 131 17.26 -44.07 7.84
N LYS A 132 16.38 -43.30 8.42
CA LYS A 132 16.41 -42.95 9.85
C LYS A 132 15.04 -43.22 10.49
N PRO A 133 14.98 -43.95 11.60
CA PRO A 133 13.73 -44.19 12.30
C PRO A 133 13.22 -42.89 12.92
N LEU A 134 11.91 -42.75 13.05
CA LEU A 134 11.30 -41.60 13.73
C LEU A 134 11.70 -41.59 15.22
N VAL A 135 12.32 -40.52 15.65
CA VAL A 135 12.62 -40.29 17.07
C VAL A 135 11.34 -39.99 17.82
N ALA A 136 11.12 -40.67 18.95
CA ALA A 136 9.90 -40.46 19.75
C ALA A 136 9.69 -38.99 20.13
N GLY A 137 8.50 -38.48 19.85
CA GLY A 137 8.13 -37.08 20.13
C GLY A 137 8.50 -36.04 19.07
N SER A 138 9.22 -36.46 18.00
CA SER A 138 9.56 -35.57 16.88
C SER A 138 8.31 -35.00 16.16
N ASP A 139 7.30 -35.83 16.00
CA ASP A 139 6.01 -35.49 15.42
C ASP A 139 5.27 -34.40 16.22
N HIS A 140 5.28 -34.55 17.56
CA HIS A 140 4.67 -33.55 18.45
C HIS A 140 5.41 -32.21 18.44
N LEU A 141 6.75 -32.27 18.39
CA LEU A 141 7.56 -31.07 18.34
C LEU A 141 7.39 -30.35 16.99
N LEU A 142 7.38 -31.07 15.89
CA LEU A 142 7.12 -30.56 14.56
C LEU A 142 5.74 -29.86 14.50
N ALA A 143 4.71 -30.53 15.04
CA ALA A 143 3.36 -29.97 15.11
C ALA A 143 3.30 -28.68 15.97
N PHE A 144 4.04 -28.65 17.08
CA PHE A 144 4.14 -27.48 17.93
C PHE A 144 4.83 -26.31 17.20
N PHE A 145 5.96 -26.56 16.52
CA PHE A 145 6.65 -25.52 15.74
C PHE A 145 5.82 -25.04 14.56
N SER A 146 5.15 -25.96 13.86
CA SER A 146 4.23 -25.63 12.78
C SER A 146 3.14 -24.66 13.25
N ARG A 147 2.60 -24.88 14.46
CA ARG A 147 1.59 -24.01 15.05
C ARG A 147 2.14 -22.63 15.41
N LEU A 148 3.35 -22.52 15.97
CA LEU A 148 3.99 -21.26 16.26
C LEU A 148 4.21 -20.43 14.98
N ILE A 149 4.67 -21.08 13.92
CA ILE A 149 4.85 -20.46 12.61
C ILE A 149 3.51 -19.99 12.04
N ALA A 150 2.47 -20.82 12.13
CA ALA A 150 1.14 -20.51 11.65
C ALA A 150 0.52 -19.26 12.31
N GLU A 151 0.67 -19.13 13.62
CA GLU A 151 0.21 -17.95 14.38
C GLU A 151 0.92 -16.67 13.92
N LEU A 152 2.24 -16.74 13.68
CA LEU A 152 2.99 -15.58 13.22
C LEU A 152 2.62 -15.20 11.77
N VAL A 153 2.47 -16.18 10.89
CA VAL A 153 2.02 -15.97 9.50
C VAL A 153 0.67 -15.29 9.47
N GLU A 154 -0.31 -15.75 10.25
CA GLU A 154 -1.64 -15.14 10.30
C GLU A 154 -1.57 -13.71 10.83
N ARG A 155 -0.78 -13.49 11.88
CA ARG A 155 -0.57 -12.14 12.43
C ARG A 155 -0.01 -11.17 11.38
N GLU A 156 1.01 -11.58 10.62
CA GLU A 156 1.58 -10.76 9.55
C GLU A 156 0.56 -10.49 8.44
N GLN A 157 -0.21 -11.48 8.03
CA GLN A 157 -1.27 -11.34 7.03
C GLN A 157 -2.36 -10.36 7.49
N LEU A 158 -2.81 -10.48 8.73
CA LEU A 158 -3.82 -9.58 9.31
C LEU A 158 -3.30 -8.14 9.42
N LEU A 159 -2.05 -7.93 9.81
CA LEU A 159 -1.43 -6.60 9.84
C LEU A 159 -1.38 -5.96 8.45
N LEU A 160 -1.00 -6.72 7.42
CA LEU A 160 -0.99 -6.24 6.04
C LEU A 160 -2.39 -5.89 5.53
N GLN A 161 -3.39 -6.72 5.84
CA GLN A 161 -4.79 -6.45 5.49
C GLN A 161 -5.30 -5.18 6.18
N LEU A 162 -5.03 -5.02 7.47
CA LEU A 162 -5.40 -3.83 8.24
C LEU A 162 -4.75 -2.55 7.68
N GLN A 163 -3.47 -2.62 7.31
CA GLN A 163 -2.77 -1.50 6.69
C GLN A 163 -3.39 -1.10 5.34
N ARG A 164 -3.73 -2.08 4.50
CA ARG A 164 -4.39 -1.84 3.21
C ARG A 164 -5.77 -1.21 3.41
N ALA A 165 -6.59 -1.79 4.27
CA ALA A 165 -7.92 -1.27 4.58
C ALA A 165 -7.86 0.16 5.16
N ASN A 166 -6.91 0.44 6.05
CA ASN A 166 -6.71 1.77 6.62
C ASN A 166 -6.26 2.79 5.54
N LYS A 167 -5.38 2.38 4.63
CA LYS A 167 -4.96 3.23 3.50
C LYS A 167 -6.13 3.54 2.56
N GLU A 168 -6.97 2.55 2.25
CA GLU A 168 -8.17 2.74 1.43
C GLU A 168 -9.18 3.67 2.09
N LEU A 169 -9.49 3.45 3.37
CA LEU A 169 -10.36 4.33 4.15
C LEU A 169 -9.82 5.76 4.23
N SER A 170 -8.51 5.91 4.44
CA SER A 170 -7.86 7.23 4.47
C SER A 170 -7.94 7.92 3.12
N SER A 171 -7.72 7.20 2.02
CA SER A 171 -7.85 7.74 0.66
C SER A 171 -9.29 8.20 0.38
N GLN A 172 -10.30 7.39 0.72
CA GLN A 172 -11.70 7.77 0.57
C GLN A 172 -12.11 8.96 1.45
N ALA A 173 -11.53 9.06 2.65
CA ALA A 173 -11.82 10.17 3.57
C ALA A 173 -11.14 11.50 3.18
N LEU A 174 -10.10 11.49 2.33
CA LEU A 174 -9.27 12.64 2.00
C LEU A 174 -9.35 13.07 0.54
N SER A 175 -10.02 12.33 -0.34
CA SER A 175 -10.20 12.69 -1.75
C SER A 175 -11.66 13.02 -2.09
N ASP A 176 -11.86 13.82 -3.11
CA ASP A 176 -13.14 14.04 -3.77
C ASP A 176 -13.42 12.90 -4.75
N PRO A 177 -14.52 12.16 -4.61
CA PRO A 177 -14.75 10.94 -5.41
C PRO A 177 -14.98 11.23 -6.91
N LEU A 178 -15.39 12.45 -7.27
CA LEU A 178 -15.65 12.80 -8.66
C LEU A 178 -14.39 13.20 -9.42
N THR A 179 -13.55 14.03 -8.79
CA THR A 179 -12.37 14.61 -9.44
C THR A 179 -11.06 13.92 -9.09
N GLY A 180 -11.04 13.11 -8.02
CA GLY A 180 -9.83 12.47 -7.48
C GLY A 180 -8.90 13.43 -6.74
N LEU A 181 -9.21 14.73 -6.71
CA LEU A 181 -8.43 15.74 -5.99
C LEU A 181 -8.57 15.59 -4.46
N PRO A 182 -7.62 16.12 -3.68
CA PRO A 182 -7.81 16.36 -2.26
C PRO A 182 -9.14 17.07 -1.99
N ASN A 183 -9.89 16.58 -0.99
CA ASN A 183 -11.11 17.23 -0.55
C ASN A 183 -10.82 18.32 0.50
N ARG A 184 -11.86 18.99 1.02
CA ARG A 184 -11.73 20.04 2.03
C ARG A 184 -10.96 19.57 3.27
N ARG A 185 -11.14 18.33 3.69
CA ARG A 185 -10.45 17.78 4.88
C ARG A 185 -8.97 17.60 4.62
N ALA A 186 -8.61 17.07 3.45
CA ALA A 186 -7.21 16.95 3.02
C ALA A 186 -6.55 18.32 2.85
N LEU A 187 -7.27 19.31 2.28
CA LEU A 187 -6.79 20.69 2.18
C LEU A 187 -6.40 21.24 3.55
N MET A 188 -7.27 21.15 4.54
CA MET A 188 -7.00 21.66 5.89
C MET A 188 -5.79 21.01 6.55
N HIS A 189 -5.64 19.69 6.38
CA HIS A 189 -4.48 18.96 6.87
C HIS A 189 -3.17 19.44 6.23
N GLU A 190 -3.18 19.59 4.90
CA GLU A 190 -1.99 20.01 4.14
C GLU A 190 -1.65 21.49 4.34
N LEU A 191 -2.66 22.35 4.48
CA LEU A 191 -2.45 23.76 4.83
C LEU A 191 -1.72 23.89 6.16
N ASN A 192 -2.09 23.13 7.21
CA ASN A 192 -1.37 23.16 8.49
C ASN A 192 0.11 22.82 8.31
N ARG A 193 0.42 21.82 7.47
CA ARG A 193 1.79 21.42 7.16
C ARG A 193 2.55 22.51 6.39
N LEU A 194 1.92 23.06 5.35
CA LEU A 194 2.53 24.11 4.49
C LEU A 194 2.75 25.40 5.27
N PHE A 195 1.81 25.82 6.11
CA PHE A 195 1.97 27.00 6.97
C PHE A 195 3.14 26.85 7.92
N SER A 196 3.24 25.71 8.63
CA SER A 196 4.36 25.44 9.54
C SER A 196 5.71 25.37 8.82
N LEU A 197 5.75 24.88 7.59
CA LEU A 197 6.96 24.84 6.78
C LEU A 197 7.35 26.24 6.30
N ALA A 198 6.39 26.97 5.73
CA ALA A 198 6.61 28.29 5.16
C ALA A 198 7.01 29.32 6.23
N GLU A 199 6.47 29.21 7.44
CA GLU A 199 6.87 30.01 8.60
C GLU A 199 8.35 29.80 8.96
N ARG A 200 8.84 28.55 8.94
CA ARG A 200 10.25 28.24 9.24
C ARG A 200 11.24 28.78 8.22
N VAL A 201 10.83 28.83 6.95
CA VAL A 201 11.70 29.25 5.83
C VAL A 201 11.41 30.68 5.38
N GLU A 202 10.51 31.38 6.09
CA GLU A 202 10.10 32.77 5.82
C GLU A 202 9.62 32.99 4.37
N HIS A 203 8.98 31.97 3.77
CA HIS A 203 8.41 32.06 2.44
C HIS A 203 6.92 32.44 2.50
N PRO A 204 6.46 33.38 1.68
CA PRO A 204 5.04 33.61 1.51
C PRO A 204 4.37 32.43 0.80
N LEU A 205 3.11 32.19 1.12
CA LEU A 205 2.26 31.25 0.39
C LEU A 205 1.33 32.01 -0.57
N LEU A 206 1.16 31.52 -1.78
CA LEU A 206 0.15 31.96 -2.72
C LEU A 206 -1.07 31.07 -2.57
N LEU A 207 -2.20 31.64 -2.12
CA LEU A 207 -3.44 30.92 -1.94
C LEU A 207 -4.48 31.43 -2.93
N ALA A 208 -5.00 30.53 -3.76
CA ALA A 208 -6.01 30.81 -4.76
C ALA A 208 -7.34 30.16 -4.37
N PHE A 209 -8.43 30.92 -4.40
CA PHE A 209 -9.79 30.41 -4.39
C PHE A 209 -10.37 30.51 -5.80
N ILE A 210 -11.03 29.45 -6.26
CA ILE A 210 -11.47 29.27 -7.65
C ILE A 210 -12.92 28.82 -7.64
N ASP A 211 -13.79 29.51 -8.38
CA ASP A 211 -15.21 29.19 -8.52
C ASP A 211 -15.58 29.11 -10.00
N LEU A 212 -16.27 28.05 -10.40
CA LEU A 212 -16.64 27.82 -11.80
C LEU A 212 -17.85 28.69 -12.21
N ASP A 213 -17.59 29.71 -13.03
CA ASP A 213 -18.62 30.63 -13.48
C ASP A 213 -19.72 29.94 -14.28
N GLY A 214 -20.98 30.11 -13.89
CA GLY A 214 -22.13 29.53 -14.60
C GLY A 214 -22.31 28.02 -14.46
N PHE A 215 -21.63 27.34 -13.53
CA PHE A 215 -21.72 25.90 -13.33
C PHE A 215 -23.16 25.41 -13.17
N LYS A 216 -23.99 26.12 -12.38
CA LYS A 216 -25.40 25.79 -12.21
C LYS A 216 -26.18 25.84 -13.55
N ALA A 217 -25.93 26.86 -14.37
CA ALA A 217 -26.60 26.99 -15.68
C ALA A 217 -26.22 25.82 -16.62
N ILE A 218 -24.99 25.32 -16.54
CA ILE A 218 -24.55 24.14 -17.30
C ILE A 218 -25.31 22.90 -16.84
N ASN A 219 -25.45 22.69 -15.53
CA ASN A 219 -26.25 21.60 -14.98
C ASN A 219 -27.72 21.70 -15.43
N ASP A 220 -28.32 22.88 -15.31
CA ASP A 220 -29.71 23.10 -15.63
C ASP A 220 -30.00 22.91 -17.14
N THR A 221 -29.03 23.25 -18.00
CA THR A 221 -29.19 23.20 -19.47
C THR A 221 -28.77 21.84 -20.07
N HIS A 222 -27.71 21.21 -19.54
CA HIS A 222 -27.06 20.03 -20.13
C HIS A 222 -27.11 18.81 -19.24
N GLY A 223 -27.71 18.92 -18.05
CA GLY A 223 -27.79 17.84 -17.05
C GLY A 223 -26.53 17.69 -16.19
N HIS A 224 -26.68 16.98 -15.07
CA HIS A 224 -25.60 16.77 -14.10
C HIS A 224 -24.38 16.06 -14.67
N ALA A 225 -24.56 15.15 -15.63
CA ALA A 225 -23.43 14.47 -16.29
C ALA A 225 -22.49 15.45 -17.03
N ALA A 226 -23.06 16.54 -17.61
CA ALA A 226 -22.24 17.59 -18.23
C ALA A 226 -21.49 18.44 -17.19
N GLY A 227 -22.11 18.70 -16.05
CA GLY A 227 -21.47 19.36 -14.93
C GLY A 227 -20.35 18.53 -14.31
N ASP A 228 -20.57 17.24 -14.14
CA ASP A 228 -19.55 16.29 -13.65
C ASP A 228 -18.33 16.23 -14.60
N LEU A 229 -18.60 16.17 -15.91
CA LEU A 229 -17.55 16.22 -16.93
C LEU A 229 -16.77 17.55 -16.89
N LEU A 230 -17.45 18.69 -16.68
CA LEU A 230 -16.80 19.99 -16.51
C LEU A 230 -15.89 19.98 -15.30
N LEU A 231 -16.37 19.53 -14.13
CA LEU A 231 -15.59 19.45 -12.91
C LEU A 231 -14.32 18.59 -13.09
N GLN A 232 -14.45 17.41 -13.69
CA GLN A 232 -13.30 16.53 -13.97
C GLN A 232 -12.32 17.14 -14.97
N THR A 233 -12.83 17.85 -16.00
CA THR A 233 -11.99 18.44 -17.03
C THR A 233 -11.22 19.62 -16.48
N VAL A 234 -11.88 20.51 -15.72
CA VAL A 234 -11.22 21.67 -15.07
C VAL A 234 -10.24 21.19 -14.00
N ALA A 235 -10.58 20.18 -13.19
CA ALA A 235 -9.66 19.60 -12.21
C ALA A 235 -8.34 19.13 -12.85
N ARG A 236 -8.42 18.42 -13.97
CA ARG A 236 -7.23 17.98 -14.74
C ARG A 236 -6.45 19.18 -15.32
N ALA A 237 -7.14 20.16 -15.86
CA ALA A 237 -6.51 21.34 -16.43
C ALA A 237 -5.78 22.18 -15.35
N LEU A 238 -6.43 22.41 -14.20
CA LEU A 238 -5.80 23.10 -13.06
C LEU A 238 -4.58 22.35 -12.54
N SER A 239 -4.68 21.02 -12.41
CA SER A 239 -3.55 20.19 -11.96
C SER A 239 -2.35 20.27 -12.90
N SER A 240 -2.58 20.41 -14.23
CA SER A 240 -1.49 20.41 -15.23
C SER A 240 -0.61 21.66 -15.21
N VAL A 241 -1.08 22.77 -14.62
CA VAL A 241 -0.33 24.04 -14.54
C VAL A 241 0.29 24.30 -13.18
N LEU A 242 0.04 23.42 -12.22
CA LEU A 242 0.65 23.45 -10.88
C LEU A 242 1.99 22.72 -10.90
N ARG A 243 2.89 23.15 -10.01
CA ARG A 243 4.23 22.56 -9.86
C ARG A 243 4.18 21.37 -8.91
N ASP A 244 5.21 20.53 -8.98
CA ASP A 244 5.44 19.53 -7.93
C ASP A 244 5.60 20.25 -6.57
N GLY A 245 4.73 19.90 -5.62
CA GLY A 245 4.65 20.55 -4.31
C GLY A 245 3.56 21.60 -4.15
N ASP A 246 2.93 22.09 -5.25
CA ASP A 246 1.70 22.86 -5.15
C ASP A 246 0.52 21.94 -4.80
N LEU A 247 -0.44 22.48 -4.06
CA LEU A 247 -1.65 21.75 -3.67
C LEU A 247 -2.84 22.24 -4.49
N LEU A 248 -3.68 21.32 -4.96
CA LEU A 248 -5.01 21.60 -5.48
C LEU A 248 -6.03 20.74 -4.75
N ALA A 249 -7.12 21.34 -4.31
CA ALA A 249 -8.21 20.68 -3.64
C ALA A 249 -9.57 21.15 -4.16
N ARG A 250 -10.57 20.25 -4.15
CA ARG A 250 -11.98 20.63 -4.34
C ARG A 250 -12.65 20.74 -2.98
N VAL A 251 -13.18 21.91 -2.66
CA VAL A 251 -13.69 22.23 -1.32
C VAL A 251 -15.21 22.28 -1.22
N GLY A 252 -15.90 22.40 -2.35
CA GLY A 252 -17.35 22.48 -2.45
C GLY A 252 -17.81 22.11 -3.86
N GLY A 253 -19.08 22.30 -4.18
CA GLY A 253 -19.71 21.90 -5.46
C GLY A 253 -18.88 22.28 -6.69
N ASP A 254 -18.67 23.55 -6.93
CA ASP A 254 -17.92 24.16 -8.05
C ASP A 254 -16.69 24.95 -7.58
N GLU A 255 -16.27 24.75 -6.33
CA GLU A 255 -15.19 25.50 -5.68
C GLU A 255 -13.91 24.67 -5.55
N PHE A 256 -12.78 25.27 -5.91
CA PHE A 256 -11.45 24.70 -5.77
C PHE A 256 -10.53 25.68 -5.03
N VAL A 257 -9.52 25.14 -4.36
CA VAL A 257 -8.46 25.90 -3.71
C VAL A 257 -7.11 25.37 -4.20
N ALA A 258 -6.24 26.29 -4.65
CA ALA A 258 -4.86 25.96 -4.98
C ALA A 258 -3.90 26.73 -4.07
N VAL A 259 -2.80 26.08 -3.68
CA VAL A 259 -1.77 26.67 -2.82
C VAL A 259 -0.40 26.38 -3.40
N GLY A 260 0.41 27.40 -3.53
CA GLY A 260 1.80 27.31 -3.96
C GLY A 260 2.73 28.13 -3.06
N VAL A 261 4.03 27.83 -3.12
CA VAL A 261 5.05 28.61 -2.42
C VAL A 261 5.41 29.83 -3.26
N GLY A 262 5.32 31.01 -2.67
CA GLY A 262 5.70 32.27 -3.30
C GLY A 262 7.22 32.51 -3.31
N PRO A 263 7.70 33.48 -4.11
CA PRO A 263 9.12 33.82 -4.16
C PRO A 263 9.58 34.54 -2.88
N LEU A 264 10.82 34.30 -2.47
CA LEU A 264 11.55 35.11 -1.49
C LEU A 264 12.03 36.39 -2.16
N CYS A 265 11.17 37.37 -2.39
CA CYS A 265 11.56 38.63 -3.05
C CYS A 265 10.67 39.78 -2.61
N GLY A 266 11.13 41.01 -2.83
CA GLY A 266 10.40 42.24 -2.45
C GLY A 266 8.98 42.30 -3.01
N GLU A 267 8.20 43.29 -2.53
CA GLU A 267 6.76 43.42 -2.77
C GLU A 267 6.35 43.41 -4.26
N GLU A 268 7.15 44.03 -5.15
CA GLU A 268 6.86 44.04 -6.61
C GLU A 268 6.91 42.65 -7.23
N THR A 269 7.85 41.79 -6.80
CA THR A 269 7.99 40.41 -7.30
C THR A 269 6.87 39.52 -6.77
N LEU A 270 6.41 39.77 -5.55
CA LEU A 270 5.29 39.04 -4.96
C LEU A 270 3.97 39.38 -5.65
N ALA A 271 3.73 40.68 -5.95
CA ALA A 271 2.56 41.08 -6.72
C ALA A 271 2.54 40.47 -8.13
N ALA A 272 3.68 40.42 -8.81
CA ALA A 272 3.82 39.77 -10.11
C ALA A 272 3.57 38.25 -10.01
N ALA A 273 4.01 37.57 -8.93
CA ALA A 273 3.76 36.17 -8.68
C ALA A 273 2.26 35.90 -8.45
N VAL A 274 1.57 36.70 -7.65
CA VAL A 274 0.11 36.65 -7.44
C VAL A 274 -0.62 36.76 -8.77
N GLN A 275 -0.33 37.80 -9.57
CA GLN A 275 -0.96 38.03 -10.88
C GLN A 275 -0.65 36.85 -11.85
N GLY A 276 0.59 36.40 -11.88
CA GLY A 276 1.01 35.27 -12.72
C GLY A 276 0.29 33.98 -12.33
N PHE A 277 0.11 33.69 -11.04
CA PHE A 277 -0.62 32.53 -10.56
C PHE A 277 -2.10 32.61 -10.89
N GLN A 278 -2.72 33.79 -10.65
CA GLN A 278 -4.12 34.07 -11.00
C GLN A 278 -4.38 33.87 -12.48
N ARG A 279 -3.52 34.46 -13.34
CA ARG A 279 -3.66 34.35 -14.80
C ARG A 279 -3.56 32.90 -15.26
N ARG A 280 -2.53 32.15 -14.83
CA ARG A 280 -2.37 30.73 -15.22
C ARG A 280 -3.59 29.88 -14.86
N LEU A 281 -4.10 30.01 -13.61
CA LEU A 281 -5.28 29.29 -13.16
C LEU A 281 -6.54 29.72 -13.92
N GLY A 282 -6.69 31.01 -14.21
CA GLY A 282 -7.82 31.55 -14.99
C GLY A 282 -7.82 31.03 -16.43
N GLU A 283 -6.68 31.11 -17.10
CA GLU A 283 -6.53 30.69 -18.51
C GLU A 283 -6.74 29.18 -18.66
N CYS A 284 -6.14 28.35 -17.79
CA CYS A 284 -6.28 26.90 -17.89
C CYS A 284 -7.67 26.38 -17.52
N SER A 285 -8.47 27.18 -16.79
CA SER A 285 -9.86 26.83 -16.48
C SER A 285 -10.80 26.98 -17.68
N GLN A 286 -10.35 27.62 -18.77
CA GLN A 286 -11.08 27.69 -20.04
C GLN A 286 -10.92 26.37 -20.78
N VAL A 287 -11.97 25.58 -20.84
CA VAL A 287 -11.91 24.23 -21.39
C VAL A 287 -12.98 23.99 -22.44
N GLN A 288 -12.75 22.98 -23.28
CA GLN A 288 -13.73 22.48 -24.23
C GLN A 288 -14.29 21.14 -23.72
N LEU A 289 -15.62 21.05 -23.68
CA LEU A 289 -16.32 19.86 -23.23
C LEU A 289 -16.95 19.16 -24.43
N PRO A 290 -16.51 17.96 -24.77
CA PRO A 290 -17.18 17.14 -25.79
C PRO A 290 -18.48 16.58 -25.23
N LEU A 291 -19.61 17.22 -25.59
CA LEU A 291 -20.94 16.69 -25.30
C LEU A 291 -21.45 15.85 -26.49
N PRO A 292 -22.39 14.93 -26.30
CA PRO A 292 -22.86 14.03 -27.37
C PRO A 292 -23.33 14.72 -28.65
N SER A 293 -23.88 15.93 -28.55
CA SER A 293 -24.43 16.69 -29.68
C SER A 293 -23.56 17.86 -30.15
N ARG A 294 -22.58 18.30 -29.34
CA ARG A 294 -21.76 19.47 -29.64
C ARG A 294 -20.55 19.58 -28.71
N VAL A 295 -19.57 20.39 -29.07
CA VAL A 295 -18.50 20.83 -28.16
C VAL A 295 -18.97 22.12 -27.46
N LEU A 296 -19.01 22.11 -26.12
CA LEU A 296 -19.29 23.30 -25.31
C LEU A 296 -17.98 23.97 -24.95
N HIS A 297 -17.88 25.27 -25.28
CA HIS A 297 -16.74 26.10 -24.86
C HIS A 297 -17.08 26.73 -23.50
N TYR A 298 -16.32 26.34 -22.48
CA TYR A 298 -16.47 26.87 -21.13
C TYR A 298 -15.57 28.13 -20.97
N PRO A 299 -16.12 29.28 -20.54
CA PRO A 299 -15.38 30.53 -20.52
C PRO A 299 -14.39 30.70 -19.39
N GLY A 300 -14.32 29.73 -18.46
CA GLY A 300 -13.37 29.68 -17.36
C GLY A 300 -13.99 30.05 -16.01
N ALA A 301 -13.15 30.01 -14.99
CA ALA A 301 -13.48 30.25 -13.60
C ALA A 301 -13.12 31.65 -13.12
N SER A 302 -13.80 32.12 -12.09
CA SER A 302 -13.38 33.28 -11.30
C SER A 302 -12.30 32.84 -10.32
N VAL A 303 -11.12 33.48 -10.38
CA VAL A 303 -9.94 33.11 -9.58
C VAL A 303 -9.49 34.31 -8.76
N GLY A 304 -9.50 34.22 -7.44
CA GLY A 304 -8.92 35.19 -6.53
C GLY A 304 -7.64 34.60 -5.90
N VAL A 305 -6.55 35.36 -5.94
CA VAL A 305 -5.26 34.96 -5.36
C VAL A 305 -4.81 35.98 -4.35
N VAL A 306 -4.28 35.51 -3.23
CA VAL A 306 -3.65 36.33 -2.19
C VAL A 306 -2.29 35.76 -1.83
N ALA A 307 -1.36 36.64 -1.50
CA ALA A 307 -0.10 36.28 -0.86
C ALA A 307 -0.29 36.30 0.65
N ILE A 308 0.12 35.24 1.31
CA ILE A 308 -0.03 35.06 2.75
C ILE A 308 1.33 34.93 3.40
N GLU A 309 1.53 35.65 4.48
CA GLU A 309 2.65 35.46 5.40
C GLU A 309 2.18 34.60 6.57
N PRO A 310 2.60 33.33 6.66
CA PRO A 310 2.09 32.38 7.66
C PRO A 310 2.31 32.83 9.11
N ALA A 311 3.38 33.59 9.37
CA ALA A 311 3.68 34.11 10.72
C ALA A 311 2.61 35.10 11.22
N ASN A 312 1.90 35.78 10.31
CA ASN A 312 0.97 36.88 10.65
C ASN A 312 -0.50 36.58 10.32
N THR A 313 -0.79 35.42 9.70
CA THR A 313 -2.12 35.12 9.20
C THR A 313 -2.51 33.68 9.54
N SER A 314 -3.69 33.49 10.09
CA SER A 314 -4.22 32.14 10.30
C SER A 314 -4.73 31.50 8.99
N ILE A 315 -4.86 30.19 8.97
CA ILE A 315 -5.38 29.45 7.80
C ILE A 315 -6.80 29.90 7.44
N ASP A 316 -7.67 30.07 8.43
CA ASP A 316 -9.06 30.51 8.22
C ASP A 316 -9.11 31.92 7.63
N GLU A 317 -8.26 32.81 8.10
CA GLU A 317 -8.14 34.16 7.59
C GLU A 317 -7.60 34.16 6.15
N ALA A 318 -6.60 33.34 5.85
CA ALA A 318 -6.05 33.19 4.51
C ALA A 318 -7.11 32.71 3.50
N LEU A 319 -7.89 31.70 3.86
CA LEU A 319 -8.99 31.21 3.03
C LEU A 319 -10.06 32.26 2.82
N ARG A 320 -10.43 33.01 3.86
CA ARG A 320 -11.40 34.12 3.79
C ARG A 320 -10.93 35.26 2.87
N LEU A 321 -9.65 35.61 2.93
CA LEU A 321 -9.06 36.65 2.06
C LEU A 321 -9.07 36.20 0.59
N ALA A 322 -8.71 34.95 0.30
CA ALA A 322 -8.72 34.39 -1.04
C ALA A 322 -10.14 34.33 -1.63
N ASP A 323 -11.12 33.88 -0.83
CA ASP A 323 -12.54 33.86 -1.21
C ASP A 323 -13.04 35.28 -1.53
N ALA A 324 -12.76 36.27 -0.68
CA ALA A 324 -13.13 37.66 -0.91
C ALA A 324 -12.50 38.22 -2.21
N SER A 325 -11.24 37.88 -2.50
CA SER A 325 -10.55 38.22 -3.75
C SER A 325 -11.25 37.59 -4.96
N MET A 326 -11.60 36.31 -4.90
CA MET A 326 -12.33 35.58 -5.95
C MET A 326 -13.71 36.23 -6.20
N TYR A 327 -14.43 36.55 -5.14
CA TYR A 327 -15.75 37.18 -5.27
C TYR A 327 -15.68 38.55 -5.94
N ALA A 328 -14.64 39.33 -5.68
CA ALA A 328 -14.41 40.63 -6.38
C ALA A 328 -14.22 40.41 -7.89
N VAL A 329 -13.43 39.41 -8.29
CA VAL A 329 -13.24 39.02 -9.70
C VAL A 329 -14.58 38.57 -10.32
N LYS A 330 -15.34 37.74 -9.63
CA LYS A 330 -16.64 37.24 -10.08
C LYS A 330 -17.64 38.36 -10.34
N ARG A 331 -17.66 39.38 -9.49
CA ARG A 331 -18.51 40.58 -9.70
C ARG A 331 -18.11 41.35 -10.95
N LEU A 332 -16.83 41.57 -11.17
CA LEU A 332 -16.34 42.30 -12.36
C LEU A 332 -16.70 41.55 -13.65
N ARG A 333 -16.53 40.21 -13.69
CA ARG A 333 -16.91 39.40 -14.86
C ARG A 333 -18.41 39.45 -15.16
N ARG A 334 -19.27 39.43 -14.13
CA ARG A 334 -20.72 39.54 -14.31
C ARG A 334 -21.19 40.88 -14.87
N THR A 335 -20.41 41.94 -14.69
CA THR A 335 -20.74 43.27 -15.19
C THR A 335 -20.31 43.48 -16.65
N GLN A 336 -19.48 42.56 -17.19
CA GLN A 336 -18.98 42.60 -18.57
C GLN A 336 -19.76 41.68 -19.54
N ILE A 337 -20.71 40.91 -19.05
CA ILE A 337 -21.65 40.09 -19.80
C ILE A 337 -23.03 40.78 -19.80
#